data_a8c47efabc8ee59afcf2a099fc011769
#
_entry.id   a8c47efabc8ee59afcf2a099fc011769
#
_cell.length_a   1.000
_cell.length_b   1.000
_cell.length_c   1.000
_cell.angle_alpha   90.00
_cell.angle_beta   90.00
_cell.angle_gamma   90.00
#
_symmetry.space_group_name_H-M   'P 1'
#
loop_
_entity.id
_entity.type
_entity.pdbx_description
1 polymer ?
#
loop_
_entity_poly.entity_id
_entity_poly.type
_entity_poly.pdbx_seq_one_letter_code
_entity_poly.pdbx_strand_id
1 'polypeptide(L)'
;MPRLLEVFSGTSSIGKVFRAKGWEVVSIDCDAKMQPTIVADIGTFDYTMLGGYFECIWCSPPCTQYSIARSHAKTPRDLEGADKLVQRCRDIITHFHPQAWFIENPYSGLLKGRDVVSELPYVVVDYCKYGWPYRKRTIIFTNATGQRWTKLCEHDCEASDGKRHTGWAQKGNRNEGNGFTREELYAIPPLLCEEIYSATCGIIRLSRLA
;
A
#
# COMPACT_ATOMS: atom_id res chain seq x y z
N MET A 1 -14.23 2.23 -19.47
CA MET A 1 -14.12 2.65 -18.05
C MET A 1 -12.73 2.21 -17.60
N PRO A 2 -11.92 3.07 -16.98
CA PRO A 2 -10.60 2.64 -16.51
C PRO A 2 -10.74 1.65 -15.34
N ARG A 3 -9.74 0.75 -15.19
CA ARG A 3 -9.76 -0.35 -14.23
C ARG A 3 -8.57 -0.31 -13.28
N LEU A 4 -8.84 -0.57 -12.01
CA LEU A 4 -7.85 -0.78 -10.96
C LEU A 4 -7.85 -2.25 -10.54
N LEU A 5 -6.67 -2.86 -10.44
CA LEU A 5 -6.48 -4.12 -9.70
C LEU A 5 -5.86 -3.79 -8.32
N GLU A 6 -6.56 -4.12 -7.25
CA GLU A 6 -6.12 -3.92 -5.86
C GLU A 6 -5.81 -5.28 -5.23
N VAL A 7 -4.52 -5.58 -5.09
CA VAL A 7 -4.01 -6.86 -4.57
C VAL A 7 -3.63 -6.72 -3.11
N PHE A 8 -3.99 -7.70 -2.27
CA PHE A 8 -3.94 -7.61 -0.80
C PHE A 8 -4.77 -6.41 -0.33
N SER A 9 -6.02 -6.36 -0.77
CA SER A 9 -6.87 -5.16 -0.69
C SER A 9 -7.22 -4.74 0.75
N GLY A 10 -7.20 -5.66 1.71
CA GLY A 10 -7.50 -5.36 3.11
C GLY A 10 -8.75 -4.50 3.25
N THR A 11 -8.59 -3.30 3.82
CA THR A 11 -9.70 -2.34 4.01
C THR A 11 -10.20 -1.69 2.71
N SER A 12 -9.63 -2.03 1.57
CA SER A 12 -9.92 -1.44 0.24
C SER A 12 -9.83 0.09 0.22
N SER A 13 -8.82 0.65 0.91
CA SER A 13 -8.66 2.10 1.03
C SER A 13 -8.47 2.77 -0.33
N ILE A 14 -7.65 2.20 -1.19
CA ILE A 14 -7.40 2.68 -2.57
C ILE A 14 -8.65 2.44 -3.43
N GLY A 15 -9.18 1.22 -3.42
CA GLY A 15 -10.34 0.84 -4.22
C GLY A 15 -11.58 1.69 -3.95
N LYS A 16 -11.81 2.11 -2.70
CA LYS A 16 -12.93 3.00 -2.34
C LYS A 16 -12.84 4.35 -3.06
N VAL A 17 -11.65 4.96 -3.10
CA VAL A 17 -11.45 6.24 -3.79
C VAL A 17 -11.60 6.08 -5.29
N PHE A 18 -11.01 5.05 -5.88
CA PHE A 18 -11.10 4.82 -7.32
C PHE A 18 -12.54 4.52 -7.76
N ARG A 19 -13.32 3.71 -7.00
CA ARG A 19 -14.75 3.49 -7.27
C ARG A 19 -15.55 4.79 -7.21
N ALA A 20 -15.30 5.65 -6.20
CA ALA A 20 -15.97 6.94 -6.09
C ALA A 20 -15.68 7.88 -7.27
N LYS A 21 -14.55 7.70 -7.96
CA LYS A 21 -14.16 8.42 -9.19
C LYS A 21 -14.61 7.72 -10.48
N GLY A 22 -15.45 6.69 -10.40
CA GLY A 22 -16.03 6.01 -11.55
C GLY A 22 -15.13 4.95 -12.20
N TRP A 23 -14.12 4.40 -11.49
CA TRP A 23 -13.32 3.31 -11.97
C TRP A 23 -13.96 1.95 -11.63
N GLU A 24 -13.79 0.99 -12.51
CA GLU A 24 -14.00 -0.41 -12.17
C GLU A 24 -12.83 -0.89 -11.28
N VAL A 25 -13.16 -1.53 -10.14
CA VAL A 25 -12.13 -2.02 -9.21
C VAL A 25 -12.31 -3.51 -8.99
N VAL A 26 -11.30 -4.27 -9.38
CA VAL A 26 -11.15 -5.68 -9.00
C VAL A 26 -10.21 -5.73 -7.81
N SER A 27 -10.71 -6.22 -6.67
CA SER A 27 -9.92 -6.36 -5.44
C SER A 27 -9.74 -7.83 -5.06
N ILE A 28 -8.55 -8.21 -4.62
CA ILE A 28 -8.19 -9.57 -4.22
C ILE A 28 -7.61 -9.57 -2.82
N ASP A 29 -8.15 -10.41 -1.94
CA ASP A 29 -7.63 -10.65 -0.61
C ASP A 29 -7.99 -12.07 -0.16
N CYS A 30 -7.21 -12.66 0.73
CA CYS A 30 -7.50 -13.97 1.30
C CYS A 30 -8.50 -13.91 2.46
N ASP A 31 -8.71 -12.75 3.08
CA ASP A 31 -9.67 -12.56 4.16
C ASP A 31 -11.04 -12.15 3.60
N ALA A 32 -11.97 -13.12 3.56
CA ALA A 32 -13.35 -12.88 3.11
C ALA A 32 -14.08 -11.79 3.93
N LYS A 33 -13.66 -11.50 5.18
CA LYS A 33 -14.25 -10.44 6.01
C LYS A 33 -14.02 -9.05 5.44
N MET A 34 -12.97 -8.89 4.64
CA MET A 34 -12.65 -7.64 3.94
C MET A 34 -13.52 -7.41 2.70
N GLN A 35 -14.37 -8.38 2.34
CA GLN A 35 -15.29 -8.32 1.20
C GLN A 35 -14.61 -7.93 -0.13
N PRO A 36 -13.49 -8.56 -0.50
CA PRO A 36 -12.87 -8.31 -1.79
C PRO A 36 -13.75 -8.81 -2.94
N THR A 37 -13.50 -8.35 -4.16
CA THR A 37 -14.16 -8.87 -5.37
C THR A 37 -13.87 -10.37 -5.55
N ILE A 38 -12.64 -10.79 -5.23
CA ILE A 38 -12.18 -12.16 -5.31
C ILE A 38 -11.53 -12.54 -3.98
N VAL A 39 -12.05 -13.57 -3.33
CA VAL A 39 -11.44 -14.15 -2.13
C VAL A 39 -10.44 -15.21 -2.59
N ALA A 40 -9.14 -14.91 -2.51
CA ALA A 40 -8.09 -15.83 -2.95
C ALA A 40 -6.75 -15.54 -2.27
N ASP A 41 -5.92 -16.58 -2.12
CA ASP A 41 -4.51 -16.44 -1.75
C ASP A 41 -3.69 -16.09 -3.01
N ILE A 42 -3.12 -14.89 -3.01
CA ILE A 42 -2.30 -14.39 -4.13
C ILE A 42 -1.09 -15.28 -4.40
N GLY A 43 -0.57 -15.98 -3.41
CA GLY A 43 0.56 -16.91 -3.58
C GLY A 43 0.26 -18.04 -4.57
N THR A 44 -1.01 -18.44 -4.66
CA THR A 44 -1.47 -19.57 -5.49
C THR A 44 -2.49 -19.19 -6.56
N PHE A 45 -3.08 -17.99 -6.47
CA PHE A 45 -4.12 -17.53 -7.38
C PHE A 45 -3.59 -17.39 -8.82
N ASP A 46 -4.30 -17.97 -9.78
CA ASP A 46 -4.00 -17.78 -11.21
C ASP A 46 -4.56 -16.45 -11.70
N TYR A 47 -3.74 -15.40 -11.63
CA TYR A 47 -4.12 -14.06 -12.08
C TYR A 47 -4.27 -13.94 -13.60
N THR A 48 -3.78 -14.92 -14.40
CA THR A 48 -3.96 -14.92 -15.85
C THR A 48 -5.43 -15.08 -16.25
N MET A 49 -6.25 -15.59 -15.32
CA MET A 49 -7.71 -15.69 -15.50
C MET A 49 -8.43 -14.33 -15.42
N LEU A 50 -7.76 -13.29 -14.91
CA LEU A 50 -8.33 -11.93 -14.86
C LEU A 50 -8.30 -11.35 -16.28
N GLY A 51 -9.45 -11.35 -16.92
CA GLY A 51 -9.58 -10.81 -18.28
C GLY A 51 -9.42 -9.29 -18.34
N GLY A 52 -8.97 -8.79 -19.47
CA GLY A 52 -8.89 -7.37 -19.78
C GLY A 52 -7.61 -6.69 -19.31
N TYR A 53 -7.58 -5.36 -19.45
CA TYR A 53 -6.46 -4.49 -19.11
C TYR A 53 -6.75 -3.73 -17.82
N PHE A 54 -5.73 -3.46 -17.02
CA PHE A 54 -5.78 -2.61 -15.84
C PHE A 54 -4.88 -1.40 -16.05
N GLU A 55 -5.45 -0.20 -16.00
CA GLU A 55 -4.67 1.05 -16.10
C GLU A 55 -3.80 1.27 -14.86
N CYS A 56 -4.26 0.78 -13.71
CA CYS A 56 -3.54 0.90 -12.45
C CYS A 56 -3.53 -0.43 -11.70
N ILE A 57 -2.40 -0.74 -11.06
CA ILE A 57 -2.27 -1.86 -10.12
C ILE A 57 -1.74 -1.33 -8.79
N TRP A 58 -2.44 -1.66 -7.71
CA TRP A 58 -2.02 -1.42 -6.33
C TRP A 58 -1.80 -2.74 -5.62
N CYS A 59 -0.66 -2.87 -4.90
CA CYS A 59 -0.33 -4.03 -4.09
C CYS A 59 0.10 -3.60 -2.68
N SER A 60 -0.49 -4.21 -1.63
CA SER A 60 -0.07 -4.03 -0.24
C SER A 60 0.32 -5.37 0.38
N PRO A 61 1.44 -6.01 -0.06
CA PRO A 61 1.82 -7.33 0.43
C PRO A 61 2.07 -7.31 1.94
N PRO A 62 1.79 -8.43 2.67
CA PRO A 62 1.90 -8.50 4.11
C PRO A 62 3.28 -8.08 4.62
N CYS A 63 3.33 -7.08 5.52
CA CYS A 63 4.57 -6.57 6.10
C CYS A 63 5.03 -7.37 7.33
N THR A 64 4.28 -8.37 7.79
CA THR A 64 4.50 -9.05 9.06
C THR A 64 5.91 -9.62 9.20
N GLN A 65 6.44 -10.25 8.15
CA GLN A 65 7.78 -10.85 8.19
C GLN A 65 8.90 -9.79 8.10
N TYR A 66 8.62 -8.65 7.50
CA TYR A 66 9.57 -7.53 7.40
C TYR A 66 9.55 -6.60 8.61
N SER A 67 8.49 -6.65 9.43
CA SER A 67 8.27 -5.70 10.53
C SER A 67 9.36 -5.76 11.59
N ILE A 68 9.91 -4.61 11.99
CA ILE A 68 10.83 -4.48 13.12
C ILE A 68 10.13 -4.85 14.46
N ALA A 69 8.81 -4.68 14.57
CA ALA A 69 8.03 -5.06 15.74
C ALA A 69 8.05 -6.58 16.00
N ARG A 70 8.48 -7.40 15.03
CA ARG A 70 8.65 -8.84 15.18
C ARG A 70 9.93 -9.25 15.95
N SER A 71 10.72 -8.31 16.46
CA SER A 71 11.96 -8.60 17.20
C SER A 71 11.76 -9.53 18.41
N HIS A 72 10.56 -9.53 19.00
CA HIS A 72 10.19 -10.41 20.14
C HIS A 72 9.33 -11.63 19.76
N ALA A 73 9.16 -11.92 18.47
CA ALA A 73 8.40 -13.08 18.03
C ALA A 73 9.13 -14.38 18.35
N LYS A 74 8.39 -15.38 18.85
CA LYS A 74 8.93 -16.70 19.18
C LYS A 74 9.30 -17.56 17.97
N THR A 75 8.73 -17.23 16.80
CA THR A 75 8.98 -17.98 15.55
C THR A 75 9.99 -17.25 14.67
N PRO A 76 10.88 -17.98 13.97
CA PRO A 76 11.78 -17.36 12.98
C PRO A 76 11.03 -16.55 11.92
N ARG A 77 11.73 -15.61 11.29
CA ARG A 77 11.20 -14.87 10.14
C ARG A 77 11.21 -15.77 8.91
N ASP A 78 10.12 -15.75 8.17
CA ASP A 78 10.05 -16.30 6.82
C ASP A 78 10.17 -15.15 5.80
N LEU A 79 11.42 -14.69 5.61
CA LEU A 79 11.70 -13.63 4.64
C LEU A 79 11.57 -14.12 3.20
N GLU A 80 11.92 -15.39 2.93
CA GLU A 80 11.81 -15.98 1.60
C GLU A 80 10.35 -16.12 1.15
N GLY A 81 9.47 -16.59 2.05
CA GLY A 81 8.03 -16.65 1.77
C GLY A 81 7.43 -15.26 1.55
N ALA A 82 7.88 -14.25 2.33
CA ALA A 82 7.45 -12.88 2.14
C ALA A 82 7.95 -12.28 0.81
N ASP A 83 9.21 -12.53 0.44
CA ASP A 83 9.77 -12.10 -0.85
C ASP A 83 9.02 -12.71 -2.04
N LYS A 84 8.58 -13.99 -1.94
CA LYS A 84 7.74 -14.62 -2.97
C LYS A 84 6.43 -13.88 -3.20
N LEU A 85 5.78 -13.36 -2.15
CA LEU A 85 4.55 -12.57 -2.29
C LEU A 85 4.83 -11.21 -2.96
N VAL A 86 5.95 -10.57 -2.66
CA VAL A 86 6.37 -9.35 -3.35
C VAL A 86 6.73 -9.64 -4.81
N GLN A 87 7.43 -10.74 -5.07
CA GLN A 87 7.72 -11.17 -6.44
C GLN A 87 6.42 -11.42 -7.22
N ARG A 88 5.41 -12.00 -6.56
CA ARG A 88 4.09 -12.21 -7.16
C ARG A 88 3.41 -10.88 -7.56
N CYS A 89 3.57 -9.81 -6.75
CA CYS A 89 3.13 -8.47 -7.15
C CYS A 89 3.85 -7.99 -8.43
N ARG A 90 5.16 -8.20 -8.52
CA ARG A 90 5.96 -7.85 -9.71
C ARG A 90 5.51 -8.63 -10.94
N ASP A 91 5.26 -9.93 -10.79
CA ASP A 91 4.80 -10.80 -11.88
C ASP A 91 3.44 -10.33 -12.42
N ILE A 92 2.51 -9.97 -11.53
CA ILE A 92 1.21 -9.40 -11.89
C ILE A 92 1.38 -8.08 -12.65
N ILE A 93 2.23 -7.17 -12.16
CA ILE A 93 2.54 -5.89 -12.81
C ILE A 93 3.16 -6.14 -14.18
N THR A 94 4.11 -7.07 -14.29
CA THR A 94 4.74 -7.43 -15.55
C THR A 94 3.77 -8.07 -16.53
N HIS A 95 2.82 -8.88 -16.05
CA HIS A 95 1.82 -9.54 -16.90
C HIS A 95 0.83 -8.57 -17.53
N PHE A 96 0.29 -7.65 -16.70
CA PHE A 96 -0.75 -6.73 -17.16
C PHE A 96 -0.23 -5.44 -17.79
N HIS A 97 1.06 -5.11 -17.62
CA HIS A 97 1.69 -3.89 -18.15
C HIS A 97 0.87 -2.60 -17.88
N PRO A 98 0.46 -2.32 -16.60
CA PRO A 98 -0.36 -1.16 -16.30
C PRO A 98 0.39 0.14 -16.59
N GLN A 99 -0.35 1.23 -16.85
CA GLN A 99 0.26 2.56 -17.00
C GLN A 99 0.83 3.06 -15.67
N ALA A 100 0.14 2.78 -14.55
CA ALA A 100 0.62 3.11 -13.21
C ALA A 100 0.59 1.87 -12.30
N TRP A 101 1.62 1.72 -11.46
CA TRP A 101 1.67 0.64 -10.48
C TRP A 101 2.31 1.10 -9.17
N PHE A 102 1.91 0.44 -8.07
CA PHE A 102 2.32 0.76 -6.72
C PHE A 102 2.47 -0.51 -5.88
N ILE A 103 3.56 -0.63 -5.09
CA ILE A 103 3.75 -1.68 -4.07
C ILE A 103 4.05 -0.97 -2.76
N GLU A 104 3.15 -1.05 -1.77
CA GLU A 104 3.24 -0.37 -0.49
C GLU A 104 3.79 -1.28 0.59
N ASN A 105 4.65 -0.72 1.47
CA ASN A 105 5.06 -1.39 2.71
C ASN A 105 5.60 -0.37 3.73
N PRO A 106 5.62 -0.66 5.05
CA PRO A 106 6.25 0.22 6.02
C PRO A 106 7.74 0.44 5.75
N TYR A 107 8.17 1.70 5.72
CA TYR A 107 9.57 2.09 5.46
C TYR A 107 10.56 1.53 6.48
N SER A 108 10.16 1.44 7.75
CA SER A 108 10.99 0.89 8.83
C SER A 108 11.20 -0.62 8.74
N GLY A 109 10.46 -1.31 7.85
CA GLY A 109 10.60 -2.75 7.62
C GLY A 109 11.86 -3.12 6.83
N LEU A 110 12.13 -4.43 6.77
CA LEU A 110 13.29 -4.97 6.08
C LEU A 110 13.15 -5.01 4.55
N LEU A 111 11.92 -4.84 4.01
CA LEU A 111 11.65 -5.01 2.58
C LEU A 111 12.55 -4.15 1.70
N LYS A 112 12.78 -2.88 2.06
CA LYS A 112 13.61 -1.96 1.27
C LYS A 112 15.05 -2.43 1.02
N GLY A 113 15.56 -3.34 1.84
CA GLY A 113 16.89 -3.93 1.71
C GLY A 113 16.89 -5.33 1.08
N ARG A 114 15.73 -5.78 0.52
CA ARG A 114 15.63 -7.09 -0.13
C ARG A 114 15.89 -6.98 -1.63
N ASP A 115 16.53 -7.97 -2.20
CA ASP A 115 16.85 -8.04 -3.64
C ASP A 115 15.58 -7.96 -4.52
N VAL A 116 14.48 -8.50 -4.02
CA VAL A 116 13.19 -8.50 -4.73
C VAL A 116 12.67 -7.10 -5.08
N VAL A 117 13.19 -6.04 -4.47
CA VAL A 117 12.80 -4.64 -4.74
C VAL A 117 13.99 -3.72 -5.07
N SER A 118 15.23 -4.23 -5.12
CA SER A 118 16.46 -3.44 -5.21
C SER A 118 16.52 -2.51 -6.42
N GLU A 119 15.91 -2.90 -7.54
CA GLU A 119 15.90 -2.14 -8.80
C GLU A 119 14.66 -1.26 -8.96
N LEU A 120 13.69 -1.35 -8.05
CA LEU A 120 12.44 -0.63 -8.21
C LEU A 120 12.57 0.82 -7.76
N PRO A 121 12.13 1.79 -8.58
CA PRO A 121 12.00 3.17 -8.14
C PRO A 121 10.95 3.27 -7.03
N TYR A 122 11.17 4.17 -6.09
CA TYR A 122 10.26 4.34 -4.96
C TYR A 122 10.15 5.79 -4.51
N VAL A 123 9.12 6.05 -3.73
CA VAL A 123 8.90 7.28 -2.98
C VAL A 123 8.63 6.96 -1.51
N VAL A 124 8.75 7.95 -0.64
CA VAL A 124 8.48 7.80 0.79
C VAL A 124 7.47 8.86 1.22
N VAL A 125 6.50 8.44 2.04
CA VAL A 125 5.45 9.31 2.59
C VAL A 125 5.31 9.09 4.09
N ASP A 126 4.87 10.13 4.82
CA ASP A 126 4.48 10.01 6.23
C ASP A 126 2.96 10.23 6.35
N TYR A 127 2.22 9.24 6.84
CA TYR A 127 0.74 9.24 6.89
C TYR A 127 0.16 10.44 7.66
N CYS A 128 0.85 10.93 8.68
CA CYS A 128 0.43 12.13 9.42
C CYS A 128 0.34 13.40 8.55
N LYS A 129 1.06 13.47 7.43
CA LYS A 129 0.96 14.57 6.46
C LYS A 129 -0.28 14.49 5.56
N TYR A 130 -1.07 13.42 5.72
CA TYR A 130 -2.33 13.19 5.01
C TYR A 130 -3.51 13.06 5.99
N GLY A 131 -3.41 13.78 7.14
CA GLY A 131 -4.49 13.82 8.12
C GLY A 131 -4.59 12.60 9.05
N TRP A 132 -3.58 11.71 9.06
CA TRP A 132 -3.58 10.55 9.94
C TRP A 132 -3.12 10.92 11.37
N PRO A 133 -3.71 10.33 12.43
CA PRO A 133 -3.44 10.75 13.81
C PRO A 133 -2.08 10.24 14.35
N TYR A 134 -1.31 9.52 13.54
CA TYR A 134 0.02 9.04 13.89
C TYR A 134 0.95 9.04 12.68
N ARG A 135 2.26 9.07 12.94
CA ARG A 135 3.26 8.92 11.90
C ARG A 135 3.45 7.45 11.55
N LYS A 136 3.13 7.08 10.32
CA LYS A 136 3.54 5.80 9.70
C LYS A 136 4.33 6.14 8.45
N ARG A 137 5.66 6.07 8.55
CA ARG A 137 6.52 6.24 7.38
C ARG A 137 6.40 5.02 6.49
N THR A 138 6.03 5.25 5.24
CA THR A 138 5.67 4.23 4.28
C THR A 138 6.51 4.40 3.03
N ILE A 139 7.07 3.31 2.51
CA ILE A 139 7.72 3.23 1.21
C ILE A 139 6.69 2.74 0.18
N ILE A 140 6.68 3.36 -0.97
CA ILE A 140 5.85 2.97 -2.10
C ILE A 140 6.74 2.83 -3.32
N PHE A 141 6.99 1.59 -3.75
CA PHE A 141 7.66 1.31 -5.01
C PHE A 141 6.67 1.58 -6.14
N THR A 142 7.08 2.36 -7.16
CA THR A 142 6.16 2.84 -8.18
C THR A 142 6.89 3.45 -9.37
N ASN A 143 6.27 3.43 -10.54
CA ASN A 143 6.70 4.22 -11.71
C ASN A 143 6.19 5.68 -11.66
N ALA A 144 5.39 6.05 -10.66
CA ALA A 144 4.87 7.40 -10.44
C ALA A 144 5.86 8.30 -9.68
N THR A 145 7.15 8.20 -9.96
CA THR A 145 8.19 9.05 -9.39
C THR A 145 8.15 10.45 -10.02
N GLY A 146 8.60 11.49 -9.29
CA GLY A 146 8.63 12.86 -9.80
C GLY A 146 7.32 13.64 -9.68
N GLN A 147 6.27 13.05 -9.11
CA GLN A 147 5.01 13.72 -8.79
C GLN A 147 5.09 14.40 -7.41
N ARG A 148 4.39 15.55 -7.24
CA ARG A 148 4.40 16.32 -5.99
C ARG A 148 3.48 15.74 -4.90
N TRP A 149 3.15 14.46 -4.96
CA TRP A 149 2.23 13.82 -4.03
C TRP A 149 2.90 13.23 -2.79
N THR A 150 4.23 13.33 -2.68
CA THR A 150 4.99 12.79 -1.55
C THR A 150 5.26 13.86 -0.49
N LYS A 151 4.87 13.58 0.77
CA LYS A 151 5.05 14.50 1.90
C LYS A 151 5.73 13.78 3.05
N LEU A 152 6.86 14.31 3.49
CA LEU A 152 7.57 13.87 4.70
C LEU A 152 7.28 14.82 5.85
N CYS A 153 7.23 14.30 7.06
CA CYS A 153 6.93 15.05 8.26
C CYS A 153 8.22 15.38 9.04
N GLU A 154 8.39 16.64 9.35
CA GLU A 154 9.44 17.18 10.21
C GLU A 154 8.84 17.65 11.55
N HIS A 155 7.84 16.96 12.08
CA HIS A 155 7.03 17.31 13.25
C HIS A 155 6.14 18.56 13.06
N ASP A 156 5.84 18.90 11.81
CA ASP A 156 5.08 20.04 11.33
C ASP A 156 3.63 19.67 10.91
N CYS A 157 3.11 18.55 11.40
CA CYS A 157 1.74 18.09 11.14
C CYS A 157 0.85 18.26 12.37
N GLU A 158 -0.46 18.23 12.17
CA GLU A 158 -1.46 18.37 13.25
C GLU A 158 -1.38 17.26 14.32
N ALA A 159 -0.87 16.09 13.97
CA ALA A 159 -0.66 14.98 14.89
C ALA A 159 0.65 15.09 15.71
N SER A 160 1.32 16.23 15.68
CA SER A 160 2.57 16.51 16.42
C SER A 160 2.42 17.72 17.32
N ASP A 161 3.09 17.68 18.47
CA ASP A 161 3.27 18.84 19.36
C ASP A 161 4.50 19.71 19.00
N GLY A 162 5.09 19.46 17.82
CA GLY A 162 6.33 20.09 17.34
C GLY A 162 7.61 19.33 17.71
N LYS A 163 7.52 18.40 18.66
CA LYS A 163 8.64 17.53 19.11
C LYS A 163 8.36 16.06 18.91
N ARG A 164 7.12 15.64 19.14
CA ARG A 164 6.70 14.24 19.09
C ARG A 164 5.31 14.14 18.47
N HIS A 165 5.04 12.98 17.85
CA HIS A 165 3.68 12.64 17.44
C HIS A 165 2.89 12.16 18.66
N THR A 166 1.63 12.56 18.75
CA THR A 166 0.72 12.22 19.85
C THR A 166 0.21 10.79 19.78
N GLY A 167 0.27 10.16 18.59
CA GLY A 167 -0.12 8.78 18.36
C GLY A 167 1.01 7.93 17.76
N TRP A 168 0.92 6.62 17.95
CA TRP A 168 1.86 5.64 17.38
C TRP A 168 1.13 4.60 16.55
N ALA A 169 1.75 4.16 15.46
CA ALA A 169 1.26 3.08 14.59
C ALA A 169 1.37 1.69 15.29
N GLN A 170 0.84 1.57 16.49
CA GLN A 170 0.85 0.35 17.28
C GLN A 170 -0.55 0.03 17.79
N LYS A 171 -0.84 -1.26 17.95
CA LYS A 171 -2.04 -1.72 18.63
C LYS A 171 -1.94 -1.31 20.09
N GLY A 172 -2.65 -0.24 20.47
CA GLY A 172 -2.65 0.26 21.83
C GLY A 172 -3.49 -0.57 22.77
N ASN A 173 -3.27 -0.38 24.07
CA ASN A 173 -4.14 -0.92 25.09
C ASN A 173 -5.44 -0.08 25.09
N ARG A 174 -6.56 -0.69 24.72
CA ARG A 174 -7.88 -0.03 24.69
C ARG A 174 -8.28 0.59 26.02
N ASN A 175 -7.72 0.12 27.13
CA ASN A 175 -7.99 0.65 28.47
C ASN A 175 -7.37 2.04 28.74
N GLU A 176 -6.46 2.51 27.88
CA GLU A 176 -5.78 3.80 28.00
C GLU A 176 -6.24 4.84 26.96
N GLY A 177 -7.25 4.52 26.14
CA GLY A 177 -7.82 5.46 25.17
C GLY A 177 -6.95 5.78 23.92
N ASN A 178 -5.75 5.20 23.80
CA ASN A 178 -4.75 5.54 22.78
C ASN A 178 -4.50 4.44 21.76
N GLY A 179 -5.39 3.44 21.63
CA GLY A 179 -5.18 2.29 20.80
C GLY A 179 -5.93 2.33 19.48
N PHE A 180 -5.23 2.05 18.38
CA PHE A 180 -5.84 1.86 17.07
C PHE A 180 -6.26 0.40 16.89
N THR A 181 -7.36 0.17 16.19
CA THR A 181 -7.79 -1.17 15.74
C THR A 181 -6.83 -1.68 14.68
N ARG A 182 -6.86 -2.99 14.43
CA ARG A 182 -6.07 -3.59 13.36
C ARG A 182 -6.44 -3.03 11.98
N GLU A 183 -7.72 -2.77 11.76
CA GLU A 183 -8.23 -2.20 10.53
C GLU A 183 -7.73 -0.76 10.31
N GLU A 184 -7.74 0.07 11.36
CA GLU A 184 -7.17 1.42 11.32
C GLU A 184 -5.67 1.42 11.02
N LEU A 185 -4.92 0.45 11.57
CA LEU A 185 -3.48 0.32 11.31
C LEU A 185 -3.16 -0.14 9.88
N TYR A 186 -4.08 -0.87 9.24
CA TYR A 186 -3.96 -1.34 7.86
C TYR A 186 -4.49 -0.33 6.84
N ALA A 187 -5.37 0.57 7.26
CA ALA A 187 -5.93 1.58 6.38
C ALA A 187 -4.88 2.57 5.88
N ILE A 188 -5.07 3.03 4.64
CA ILE A 188 -4.29 4.10 4.03
C ILE A 188 -5.08 5.40 4.17
N PRO A 189 -4.44 6.53 4.54
CA PRO A 189 -5.13 7.80 4.68
C PRO A 189 -5.93 8.18 3.43
N PRO A 190 -7.21 8.61 3.55
CA PRO A 190 -8.01 8.98 2.39
C PRO A 190 -7.37 10.07 1.53
N LEU A 191 -6.72 11.08 2.13
CA LEU A 191 -6.02 12.13 1.40
C LEU A 191 -4.82 11.57 0.60
N LEU A 192 -4.11 10.56 1.11
CA LEU A 192 -3.06 9.89 0.34
C LEU A 192 -3.65 9.09 -0.83
N CYS A 193 -4.79 8.43 -0.63
CA CYS A 193 -5.48 7.71 -1.70
C CYS A 193 -5.91 8.67 -2.84
N GLU A 194 -6.39 9.88 -2.52
CA GLU A 194 -6.72 10.91 -3.52
C GLU A 194 -5.47 11.40 -4.28
N GLU A 195 -4.35 11.57 -3.61
CA GLU A 195 -3.08 11.95 -4.25
C GLU A 195 -2.57 10.83 -5.19
N ILE A 196 -2.68 9.57 -4.78
CA ILE A 196 -2.33 8.40 -5.62
C ILE A 196 -3.24 8.34 -6.85
N TYR A 197 -4.54 8.58 -6.68
CA TYR A 197 -5.48 8.68 -7.80
C TYR A 197 -5.05 9.78 -8.77
N SER A 198 -4.72 10.97 -8.26
CA SER A 198 -4.28 12.12 -9.06
C SER A 198 -2.98 11.83 -9.82
N ALA A 199 -2.00 11.17 -9.15
CA ALA A 199 -0.75 10.73 -9.77
C ALA A 199 -1.01 9.71 -10.89
N THR A 200 -1.90 8.74 -10.66
CA THR A 200 -2.32 7.76 -11.68
C THR A 200 -2.90 8.43 -12.90
N CYS A 201 -3.84 9.37 -12.71
CA CYS A 201 -4.43 10.13 -13.81
C CYS A 201 -3.39 10.96 -14.58
N GLY A 202 -2.40 11.51 -13.88
CA GLY A 202 -1.28 12.25 -14.50
C GLY A 202 -0.46 11.38 -15.46
N ILE A 203 -0.09 10.18 -15.04
CA ILE A 203 0.66 9.22 -15.88
C ILE A 203 -0.16 8.82 -17.11
N ILE A 204 -1.44 8.48 -16.91
CA ILE A 204 -2.33 8.05 -17.99
C ILE A 204 -2.48 9.16 -19.07
N ARG A 205 -2.54 10.42 -18.64
CA ARG A 205 -2.59 11.55 -19.58
C ARG A 205 -1.30 11.67 -20.39
N LEU A 206 -0.14 11.56 -19.73
CA LEU A 206 1.15 11.67 -20.39
C LEU A 206 1.37 10.53 -21.40
N SER A 207 0.99 9.31 -21.09
CA SER A 207 1.11 8.16 -21.99
C SER A 207 0.20 8.24 -23.24
N ARG A 208 -0.85 9.07 -23.22
CA ARG A 208 -1.72 9.31 -24.38
C ARG A 208 -1.21 10.43 -25.32
N LEU A 209 -0.21 11.19 -24.85
CA LEU A 209 0.39 12.28 -25.61
C LEU A 209 1.72 11.91 -26.27
N ALA A 210 2.28 10.75 -25.89
CA ALA A 210 3.48 10.14 -26.44
C ALA A 210 3.14 9.13 -27.55
#